data_8f1ed25960b95f887fd185aab7272c96
#
_entry.id   8f1ed25960b95f887fd185aab7272c96
#
_cell.length_a   1.000
_cell.length_b   1.000
_cell.length_c   1.000
_cell.angle_alpha   90.00
_cell.angle_beta   90.00
_cell.angle_gamma   90.00
#
_symmetry.space_group_name_H-M   'P 1'
#
loop_
_entity.id
_entity.type
_entity.pdbx_description
1 polymer ?
#
loop_
_entity_poly.entity_id
_entity_poly.type
_entity_poly.pdbx_seq_one_letter_code
_entity_poly.pdbx_strand_id
1 'polypeptide(L)'
;MNVSRSLTVSGKPIHVGVAYGKELALCVCGVGKVNAALGTQLLVSKFDAEKILNFGVAGSLNKETELCGVYQISHATQFDFDLVQINGTSIGTLNEYETPYLELSCITGFEKRKLGTADRFNDDPEDYALLTKELGADIRDMEGGAIVPAAYAAQLPVYMVKAISDVAGNGSTTQQYLINRDKALQHLQEKLPEIFEAL
;
A
#
# COMPACT_ATOMS: atom_id res chain seq x y z
N MET A 1 -0.40 -12.73 16.28
CA MET A 1 -1.66 -13.38 15.89
C MET A 1 -1.67 -14.82 16.34
N ASN A 2 -2.71 -15.23 17.05
CA ASN A 2 -2.96 -16.64 17.36
C ASN A 2 -3.62 -17.29 16.15
N VAL A 3 -2.80 -17.98 15.34
CA VAL A 3 -3.27 -18.61 14.08
C VAL A 3 -4.07 -19.87 14.42
N SER A 4 -5.33 -19.90 13.98
CA SER A 4 -6.20 -21.07 14.10
C SER A 4 -6.14 -21.99 12.86
N ARG A 5 -5.88 -21.40 11.70
CA ARG A 5 -5.78 -22.13 10.42
C ARG A 5 -4.83 -21.43 9.45
N SER A 6 -4.03 -22.20 8.75
CA SER A 6 -3.23 -21.76 7.60
C SER A 6 -3.63 -22.57 6.37
N LEU A 7 -3.79 -21.90 5.23
CA LEU A 7 -4.16 -22.52 3.96
C LEU A 7 -3.50 -21.77 2.81
N THR A 8 -3.50 -22.40 1.64
CA THR A 8 -3.07 -21.76 0.40
C THR A 8 -4.24 -21.70 -0.57
N VAL A 9 -4.57 -20.51 -1.05
CA VAL A 9 -5.64 -20.29 -2.03
C VAL A 9 -5.04 -19.60 -3.25
N SER A 10 -5.19 -20.19 -4.41
CA SER A 10 -4.63 -19.68 -5.68
C SER A 10 -3.12 -19.31 -5.57
N GLY A 11 -2.35 -20.16 -4.88
CA GLY A 11 -0.92 -19.98 -4.66
C GLY A 11 -0.56 -18.96 -3.58
N LYS A 12 -1.52 -18.33 -2.90
CA LYS A 12 -1.27 -17.33 -1.86
C LYS A 12 -1.44 -17.92 -0.46
N PRO A 13 -0.44 -17.78 0.43
CA PRO A 13 -0.58 -18.15 1.83
C PRO A 13 -1.59 -17.26 2.54
N ILE A 14 -2.53 -17.88 3.25
CA ILE A 14 -3.52 -17.18 4.07
C ILE A 14 -3.50 -17.77 5.48
N HIS A 15 -3.44 -16.91 6.48
CA HIS A 15 -3.47 -17.27 7.89
C HIS A 15 -4.72 -16.66 8.53
N VAL A 16 -5.55 -17.50 9.11
CA VAL A 16 -6.76 -17.09 9.84
C VAL A 16 -6.53 -17.24 11.32
N GLY A 17 -6.99 -16.30 12.11
CA GLY A 17 -6.81 -16.34 13.56
C GLY A 17 -7.27 -15.08 14.25
N VAL A 18 -6.87 -14.90 15.50
CA VAL A 18 -7.21 -13.74 16.32
C VAL A 18 -5.94 -12.96 16.68
N ALA A 19 -5.97 -11.65 16.49
CA ALA A 19 -4.97 -10.72 17.02
C ALA A 19 -5.65 -9.44 17.48
N TYR A 20 -5.14 -8.86 18.56
CA TYR A 20 -5.66 -7.60 19.13
C TYR A 20 -7.18 -7.62 19.39
N GLY A 21 -7.73 -8.79 19.78
CA GLY A 21 -9.16 -8.97 20.04
C GLY A 21 -10.06 -9.05 18.80
N LYS A 22 -9.49 -9.07 17.58
CA LYS A 22 -10.23 -9.10 16.31
C LYS A 22 -9.95 -10.40 15.56
N GLU A 23 -10.95 -10.91 14.85
CA GLU A 23 -10.78 -11.99 13.88
C GLU A 23 -10.12 -11.46 12.61
N LEU A 24 -9.11 -12.14 12.12
CA LEU A 24 -8.29 -11.70 11.00
C LEU A 24 -8.06 -12.83 10.00
N ALA A 25 -8.12 -12.48 8.71
CA ALA A 25 -7.56 -13.26 7.63
C ALA A 25 -6.37 -12.48 7.02
N LEU A 26 -5.17 -12.98 7.20
CA LEU A 26 -3.93 -12.37 6.70
C LEU A 26 -3.50 -13.06 5.41
N CYS A 27 -3.45 -12.33 4.30
CA CYS A 27 -2.94 -12.80 3.03
C CYS A 27 -1.54 -12.23 2.76
N VAL A 28 -0.56 -13.09 2.52
CA VAL A 28 0.74 -12.69 1.97
C VAL A 28 0.59 -12.65 0.46
N CYS A 29 0.22 -11.48 -0.08
CA CYS A 29 -0.18 -11.37 -1.50
C CYS A 29 0.98 -11.55 -2.48
N GLY A 30 2.22 -11.18 -2.11
CA GLY A 30 3.37 -11.11 -3.01
C GLY A 30 3.52 -9.71 -3.61
N VAL A 31 4.58 -9.50 -4.39
CA VAL A 31 4.94 -8.20 -4.98
C VAL A 31 4.13 -7.93 -6.24
N GLY A 32 3.73 -6.67 -6.42
CA GLY A 32 3.12 -6.12 -7.63
C GLY A 32 1.60 -6.06 -7.62
N LYS A 33 1.07 -5.21 -8.49
CA LYS A 33 -0.35 -4.83 -8.57
C LYS A 33 -1.29 -6.02 -8.77
N VAL A 34 -0.95 -6.94 -9.67
CA VAL A 34 -1.78 -8.13 -9.94
C VAL A 34 -1.87 -9.01 -8.70
N ASN A 35 -0.74 -9.24 -8.02
CA ASN A 35 -0.71 -10.03 -6.80
C ASN A 35 -1.51 -9.38 -5.67
N ALA A 36 -1.42 -8.08 -5.53
CA ALA A 36 -2.14 -7.29 -4.53
C ALA A 36 -3.67 -7.33 -4.75
N ALA A 37 -4.12 -7.09 -5.99
CA ALA A 37 -5.53 -7.17 -6.36
C ALA A 37 -6.11 -8.58 -6.15
N LEU A 38 -5.39 -9.63 -6.57
CA LEU A 38 -5.80 -11.03 -6.35
C LEU A 38 -5.88 -11.37 -4.85
N GLY A 39 -4.90 -10.92 -4.05
CA GLY A 39 -4.91 -11.12 -2.60
C GLY A 39 -6.12 -10.45 -1.94
N THR A 40 -6.42 -9.22 -2.33
CA THR A 40 -7.59 -8.48 -1.85
C THR A 40 -8.89 -9.19 -2.23
N GLN A 41 -9.04 -9.57 -3.50
CA GLN A 41 -10.23 -10.28 -3.98
C GLN A 41 -10.45 -11.63 -3.26
N LEU A 42 -9.36 -12.36 -2.94
CA LEU A 42 -9.46 -13.60 -2.18
C LEU A 42 -9.97 -13.37 -0.75
N LEU A 43 -9.49 -12.32 -0.08
CA LEU A 43 -9.97 -11.94 1.26
C LEU A 43 -11.45 -11.58 1.22
N VAL A 44 -11.87 -10.77 0.26
CA VAL A 44 -13.28 -10.39 0.07
C VAL A 44 -14.16 -11.61 -0.19
N SER A 45 -13.78 -12.47 -1.14
CA SER A 45 -14.67 -13.54 -1.63
C SER A 45 -14.70 -14.81 -0.78
N LYS A 46 -13.73 -14.99 0.14
CA LYS A 46 -13.57 -16.24 0.90
C LYS A 46 -13.65 -16.08 2.41
N PHE A 47 -13.56 -14.84 2.92
CA PHE A 47 -13.46 -14.58 4.37
C PHE A 47 -14.44 -13.53 4.87
N ASP A 48 -15.42 -13.13 4.06
CA ASP A 48 -16.45 -12.14 4.41
C ASP A 48 -15.85 -10.86 5.08
N ALA A 49 -14.76 -10.38 4.49
CA ALA A 49 -14.02 -9.25 5.04
C ALA A 49 -14.93 -8.00 5.12
N GLU A 50 -14.97 -7.34 6.27
CA GLU A 50 -15.72 -6.10 6.49
C GLU A 50 -14.88 -4.85 6.17
N LYS A 51 -13.57 -4.99 6.18
CA LYS A 51 -12.60 -3.94 5.85
C LYS A 51 -11.29 -4.56 5.39
N ILE A 52 -10.52 -3.80 4.64
CA ILE A 52 -9.16 -4.18 4.22
C ILE A 52 -8.15 -3.31 4.94
N LEU A 53 -7.17 -3.94 5.57
CA LEU A 53 -5.97 -3.29 6.07
C LEU A 53 -4.76 -3.79 5.28
N ASN A 54 -4.10 -2.89 4.56
CA ASN A 54 -2.79 -3.15 3.96
C ASN A 54 -1.68 -2.58 4.83
N PHE A 55 -0.62 -3.33 5.02
CA PHE A 55 0.59 -2.85 5.66
C PHE A 55 1.83 -3.47 5.03
N GLY A 56 2.93 -2.72 5.02
CA GLY A 56 4.18 -3.11 4.39
C GLY A 56 5.16 -1.95 4.33
N VAL A 57 6.20 -2.09 3.51
CA VAL A 57 7.19 -1.04 3.30
C VAL A 57 6.86 -0.20 2.07
N ALA A 58 7.42 1.03 2.03
CA ALA A 58 7.35 1.94 0.90
C ALA A 58 8.63 2.80 0.84
N GLY A 59 8.94 3.33 -0.34
CA GLY A 59 10.01 4.31 -0.54
C GLY A 59 9.48 5.74 -0.38
N SER A 60 10.24 6.60 0.31
CA SER A 60 9.95 8.03 0.40
C SER A 60 10.40 8.79 -0.84
N LEU A 61 9.62 9.78 -1.24
CA LEU A 61 9.91 10.71 -2.34
C LEU A 61 10.36 12.09 -1.83
N ASN A 62 10.29 12.34 -0.53
CA ASN A 62 10.69 13.61 0.06
C ASN A 62 11.52 13.40 1.34
N LYS A 63 12.26 14.45 1.73
CA LYS A 63 13.16 14.44 2.90
C LYS A 63 12.42 14.65 4.23
N GLU A 64 11.16 15.00 4.22
CA GLU A 64 10.33 15.22 5.40
C GLU A 64 9.81 13.88 5.97
N THR A 65 9.88 12.83 5.16
CA THR A 65 9.47 11.49 5.55
C THR A 65 10.68 10.75 6.13
N GLU A 66 10.63 10.42 7.41
CA GLU A 66 11.73 9.77 8.11
C GLU A 66 11.94 8.31 7.69
N LEU A 67 13.19 7.90 7.55
CA LEU A 67 13.57 6.50 7.33
C LEU A 67 13.10 5.64 8.53
N CYS A 68 12.46 4.52 8.24
CA CYS A 68 11.76 3.66 9.20
C CYS A 68 10.56 4.32 9.92
N GLY A 69 10.17 5.56 9.54
CA GLY A 69 8.93 6.17 9.99
C GLY A 69 7.69 5.39 9.50
N VAL A 70 6.61 5.47 10.27
CA VAL A 70 5.35 4.76 9.97
C VAL A 70 4.25 5.78 9.69
N TYR A 71 3.64 5.68 8.50
CA TYR A 71 2.67 6.63 7.99
C TYR A 71 1.42 5.93 7.48
N GLN A 72 0.26 6.56 7.65
CA GLN A 72 -0.97 6.11 7.00
C GLN A 72 -1.12 6.74 5.61
N ILE A 73 -1.78 6.01 4.73
CA ILE A 73 -2.08 6.49 3.38
C ILE A 73 -3.49 7.05 3.33
N SER A 74 -3.60 8.31 2.88
CA SER A 74 -4.89 8.97 2.69
C SER A 74 -5.42 8.85 1.27
N HIS A 75 -4.53 8.76 0.27
CA HIS A 75 -4.85 8.67 -1.14
C HIS A 75 -3.83 7.79 -1.86
N ALA A 76 -4.27 6.98 -2.81
CA ALA A 76 -3.40 6.15 -3.64
C ALA A 76 -3.71 6.31 -5.13
N THR A 77 -2.66 6.29 -5.96
CA THR A 77 -2.74 6.34 -7.43
C THR A 77 -1.87 5.26 -8.06
N GLN A 78 -2.17 4.88 -9.31
CA GLN A 78 -1.32 4.03 -10.13
C GLN A 78 -0.61 4.88 -11.18
N PHE A 79 0.60 5.36 -10.90
CA PHE A 79 1.30 6.31 -11.76
C PHE A 79 1.85 5.74 -13.08
N ASP A 80 1.74 4.43 -13.27
CA ASP A 80 2.04 3.73 -14.54
C ASP A 80 0.77 3.40 -15.35
N PHE A 81 -0.40 3.91 -14.97
CA PHE A 81 -1.64 3.83 -15.73
C PHE A 81 -1.84 5.12 -16.51
N ASP A 82 -1.76 5.05 -17.82
CA ASP A 82 -1.77 6.21 -18.73
C ASP A 82 -2.78 6.02 -19.87
N LEU A 83 -3.83 6.86 -19.87
CA LEU A 83 -4.81 6.97 -20.95
C LEU A 83 -4.84 8.38 -21.55
N VAL A 84 -3.84 9.23 -21.28
CA VAL A 84 -3.79 10.62 -21.75
C VAL A 84 -4.05 10.74 -23.25
N GLN A 85 -3.41 9.88 -24.07
CA GLN A 85 -3.57 9.90 -25.53
C GLN A 85 -4.93 9.37 -26.02
N ILE A 86 -5.63 8.56 -25.20
CA ILE A 86 -6.90 7.95 -25.58
C ILE A 86 -8.09 8.85 -25.23
N ASN A 87 -8.12 9.39 -24.01
CA ASN A 87 -9.27 10.12 -23.49
C ASN A 87 -8.92 11.45 -22.80
N GLY A 88 -7.64 11.83 -22.74
CA GLY A 88 -7.18 13.10 -22.16
C GLY A 88 -7.21 13.13 -20.62
N THR A 89 -7.46 12.02 -19.95
CA THR A 89 -7.42 11.95 -18.48
C THR A 89 -5.98 12.04 -17.95
N SER A 90 -5.80 12.58 -16.76
CA SER A 90 -4.48 12.65 -16.11
C SER A 90 -3.92 11.25 -15.87
N ILE A 91 -2.59 11.10 -15.93
CA ILE A 91 -1.90 9.87 -15.56
C ILE A 91 -2.37 9.41 -14.17
N GLY A 92 -2.60 8.12 -14.01
CA GLY A 92 -3.11 7.53 -12.77
C GLY A 92 -4.63 7.46 -12.65
N THR A 93 -5.37 8.12 -13.56
CA THR A 93 -6.83 8.06 -13.57
C THR A 93 -7.30 6.75 -14.19
N LEU A 94 -7.72 5.80 -13.36
CA LEU A 94 -8.33 4.55 -13.83
C LEU A 94 -9.65 4.85 -14.53
N ASN A 95 -9.99 4.08 -15.57
CA ASN A 95 -11.10 4.40 -16.48
C ASN A 95 -12.48 4.53 -15.80
N GLU A 96 -12.67 3.87 -14.65
CA GLU A 96 -13.91 3.90 -13.86
C GLU A 96 -14.01 5.12 -12.93
N TYR A 97 -12.97 5.96 -12.85
CA TYR A 97 -12.88 7.07 -11.90
C TYR A 97 -12.59 8.41 -12.61
N GLU A 98 -12.88 9.51 -11.94
CA GLU A 98 -12.73 10.88 -12.49
C GLU A 98 -11.39 11.51 -12.10
N THR A 99 -10.70 10.98 -11.11
CA THR A 99 -9.46 11.54 -10.57
C THR A 99 -8.36 10.48 -10.46
N PRO A 100 -7.08 10.88 -10.53
CA PRO A 100 -5.97 9.94 -10.43
C PRO A 100 -5.82 9.33 -9.03
N TYR A 101 -6.35 9.99 -8.00
CA TYR A 101 -6.26 9.53 -6.62
C TYR A 101 -7.57 8.96 -6.11
N LEU A 102 -7.50 7.76 -5.55
CA LEU A 102 -8.58 7.16 -4.77
C LEU A 102 -8.33 7.42 -3.28
N GLU A 103 -9.37 7.86 -2.57
CA GLU A 103 -9.30 8.17 -1.15
C GLU A 103 -9.33 6.89 -0.30
N LEU A 104 -8.60 6.85 0.81
CA LEU A 104 -8.62 5.76 1.77
C LEU A 104 -9.21 6.23 3.10
N SER A 105 -9.79 5.27 3.84
CA SER A 105 -10.17 5.49 5.23
C SER A 105 -8.91 5.70 6.08
N CYS A 106 -8.97 6.65 7.00
CA CYS A 106 -7.85 7.01 7.85
C CYS A 106 -8.15 6.69 9.31
N ILE A 107 -7.12 6.32 10.04
CA ILE A 107 -7.13 6.12 11.49
C ILE A 107 -6.55 7.36 12.19
N THR A 108 -6.95 7.61 13.42
CA THR A 108 -6.39 8.72 14.21
C THR A 108 -4.97 8.40 14.70
N GLY A 109 -4.14 9.42 14.91
CA GLY A 109 -2.82 9.28 15.50
C GLY A 109 -1.66 9.04 14.53
N PHE A 110 -1.93 8.82 13.24
CA PHE A 110 -0.89 8.62 12.23
C PHE A 110 -0.85 9.77 11.22
N GLU A 111 0.35 10.21 10.89
CA GLU A 111 0.56 11.23 9.86
C GLU A 111 0.22 10.68 8.48
N LYS A 112 -0.46 11.50 7.67
CA LYS A 112 -0.99 11.11 6.35
C LYS A 112 0.04 11.31 5.26
N ARG A 113 0.06 10.38 4.29
CA ARG A 113 0.85 10.48 3.05
C ARG A 113 0.00 10.09 1.84
N LYS A 114 0.36 10.62 0.67
CA LYS A 114 -0.16 10.20 -0.63
C LYS A 114 0.77 9.18 -1.25
N LEU A 115 0.21 8.11 -1.78
CA LEU A 115 0.93 6.97 -2.33
C LEU A 115 0.85 6.93 -3.86
N GLY A 116 2.00 6.79 -4.52
CA GLY A 116 2.09 6.38 -5.91
C GLY A 116 2.49 4.90 -6.02
N THR A 117 1.77 4.13 -6.83
CA THR A 117 2.03 2.69 -7.05
C THR A 117 2.36 2.41 -8.51
N ALA A 118 3.37 1.57 -8.76
CA ALA A 118 3.66 1.01 -10.10
C ALA A 118 4.36 -0.35 -9.99
N ASP A 119 4.26 -1.19 -11.04
CA ASP A 119 4.96 -2.48 -11.11
C ASP A 119 6.44 -2.30 -11.49
N ARG A 120 7.13 -1.38 -10.80
CA ARG A 120 8.56 -1.13 -10.97
C ARG A 120 9.21 -0.57 -9.71
N PHE A 121 10.44 -0.99 -9.48
CA PHE A 121 11.33 -0.49 -8.44
C PHE A 121 12.56 0.08 -9.11
N ASN A 122 12.75 1.41 -9.06
CA ASN A 122 13.82 2.10 -9.78
C ASN A 122 14.21 3.42 -9.12
N ASP A 123 15.30 4.04 -9.59
CA ASP A 123 15.74 5.39 -9.28
C ASP A 123 15.58 6.31 -10.51
N ASP A 124 14.56 6.08 -11.36
CA ASP A 124 14.30 6.84 -12.56
C ASP A 124 13.88 8.29 -12.24
N PRO A 125 14.61 9.28 -12.75
CA PRO A 125 14.30 10.69 -12.52
C PRO A 125 12.98 11.14 -13.18
N GLU A 126 12.51 10.48 -14.24
CA GLU A 126 11.22 10.79 -14.88
C GLU A 126 10.07 10.35 -13.99
N ASP A 127 10.12 9.13 -13.42
CA ASP A 127 9.16 8.65 -12.44
C ASP A 127 9.15 9.53 -11.18
N TYR A 128 10.32 9.94 -10.71
CA TYR A 128 10.42 10.84 -9.57
C TYR A 128 9.77 12.20 -9.85
N ALA A 129 10.00 12.77 -11.03
CA ALA A 129 9.41 14.04 -11.43
C ALA A 129 7.88 13.95 -11.59
N LEU A 130 7.38 12.89 -12.24
CA LEU A 130 5.96 12.61 -12.37
C LEU A 130 5.29 12.50 -10.98
N LEU A 131 5.84 11.70 -10.10
CA LEU A 131 5.30 11.48 -8.77
C LEU A 131 5.28 12.75 -7.91
N THR A 132 6.39 13.51 -7.89
CA THR A 132 6.53 14.66 -6.98
C THR A 132 5.95 15.95 -7.53
N LYS A 133 6.07 16.22 -8.85
CA LYS A 133 5.70 17.51 -9.43
C LYS A 133 4.29 17.50 -10.03
N GLU A 134 3.87 16.39 -10.62
CA GLU A 134 2.58 16.31 -11.29
C GLU A 134 1.51 15.68 -10.40
N LEU A 135 1.84 14.56 -9.74
CA LEU A 135 0.89 13.86 -8.89
C LEU A 135 0.93 14.32 -7.42
N GLY A 136 2.03 14.90 -6.95
CA GLY A 136 2.18 15.32 -5.56
C GLY A 136 2.14 14.15 -4.58
N ALA A 137 2.74 13.01 -4.95
CA ALA A 137 2.92 11.86 -4.09
C ALA A 137 4.05 12.06 -3.09
N ASP A 138 3.90 11.53 -1.88
CA ASP A 138 4.89 11.58 -0.81
C ASP A 138 5.75 10.33 -0.74
N ILE A 139 5.14 9.18 -1.04
CA ILE A 139 5.78 7.85 -0.99
C ILE A 139 5.35 6.99 -2.18
N ARG A 140 6.10 5.91 -2.43
CA ARG A 140 5.80 4.97 -3.51
C ARG A 140 5.90 3.51 -3.06
N ASP A 141 5.11 2.64 -3.68
CA ASP A 141 5.16 1.19 -3.51
C ASP A 141 4.83 0.45 -4.82
N MET A 142 4.60 -0.85 -4.72
CA MET A 142 4.24 -1.69 -5.86
C MET A 142 2.85 -2.37 -5.71
N GLU A 143 2.06 -2.08 -4.67
CA GLU A 143 0.82 -2.82 -4.34
C GLU A 143 -0.38 -1.93 -4.06
N GLY A 144 -0.20 -0.87 -3.28
CA GLY A 144 -1.29 -0.13 -2.64
C GLY A 144 -2.35 0.39 -3.61
N GLY A 145 -1.91 0.98 -4.72
CA GLY A 145 -2.81 1.52 -5.75
C GLY A 145 -3.70 0.48 -6.43
N ALA A 146 -3.39 -0.82 -6.33
CA ALA A 146 -4.23 -1.90 -6.85
C ALA A 146 -5.17 -2.49 -5.80
N ILE A 147 -4.82 -2.39 -4.52
CA ILE A 147 -5.67 -2.84 -3.41
C ILE A 147 -6.93 -1.97 -3.32
N VAL A 148 -6.78 -0.65 -3.46
CA VAL A 148 -7.88 0.31 -3.29
C VAL A 148 -9.03 0.05 -4.27
N PRO A 149 -8.84 0.02 -5.60
CA PRO A 149 -9.94 -0.24 -6.55
C PRO A 149 -10.52 -1.65 -6.38
N ALA A 150 -9.71 -2.66 -6.00
CA ALA A 150 -10.22 -4.00 -5.75
C ALA A 150 -11.16 -4.06 -4.53
N ALA A 151 -10.87 -3.33 -3.46
CA ALA A 151 -11.73 -3.22 -2.30
C ALA A 151 -12.96 -2.31 -2.56
N TYR A 152 -12.79 -1.25 -3.34
CA TYR A 152 -13.91 -0.38 -3.76
C TYR A 152 -14.96 -1.14 -4.57
N ALA A 153 -14.53 -2.03 -5.47
CA ALA A 153 -15.45 -2.90 -6.21
C ALA A 153 -16.32 -3.78 -5.28
N ALA A 154 -15.81 -4.08 -4.08
CA ALA A 154 -16.54 -4.78 -3.03
C ALA A 154 -17.24 -3.86 -2.01
N GLN A 155 -17.16 -2.54 -2.21
CA GLN A 155 -17.71 -1.52 -1.30
C GLN A 155 -17.14 -1.60 0.14
N LEU A 156 -15.87 -1.99 0.28
CA LEU A 156 -15.21 -2.12 1.58
C LEU A 156 -14.30 -0.93 1.88
N PRO A 157 -14.27 -0.45 3.14
CA PRO A 157 -13.30 0.54 3.56
C PRO A 157 -11.88 -0.03 3.52
N VAL A 158 -10.94 0.79 3.05
CA VAL A 158 -9.52 0.44 2.97
C VAL A 158 -8.73 1.32 3.89
N TYR A 159 -7.92 0.69 4.73
CA TYR A 159 -6.90 1.32 5.54
C TYR A 159 -5.53 0.87 5.07
N MET A 160 -4.56 1.76 5.07
CA MET A 160 -3.21 1.41 4.64
C MET A 160 -2.18 2.14 5.49
N VAL A 161 -1.19 1.38 5.98
CA VAL A 161 -0.08 1.89 6.78
C VAL A 161 1.22 1.38 6.18
N LYS A 162 2.17 2.29 5.97
CA LYS A 162 3.49 1.98 5.36
C LYS A 162 4.62 2.44 6.27
N ALA A 163 5.67 1.61 6.34
CA ALA A 163 6.95 1.99 6.95
C ALA A 163 7.98 2.29 5.85
N ILE A 164 8.81 3.28 6.07
CA ILE A 164 9.75 3.76 5.04
C ILE A 164 11.04 2.95 5.04
N SER A 165 11.32 2.27 3.93
CA SER A 165 12.53 1.47 3.73
C SER A 165 13.68 2.21 3.05
N ASP A 166 13.37 3.24 2.25
CA ASP A 166 14.32 4.00 1.44
C ASP A 166 13.82 5.42 1.17
N VAL A 167 14.73 6.34 0.91
CA VAL A 167 14.43 7.75 0.65
C VAL A 167 15.12 8.16 -0.66
N ALA A 168 14.35 8.61 -1.64
CA ALA A 168 14.86 9.08 -2.92
C ALA A 168 15.83 10.27 -2.73
N GLY A 169 16.91 10.28 -3.50
CA GLY A 169 17.95 11.32 -3.44
C GLY A 169 18.99 11.14 -2.32
N ASN A 170 18.91 10.10 -1.51
CA ASN A 170 19.90 9.73 -0.49
C ASN A 170 20.81 8.56 -0.94
N GLY A 171 21.18 8.51 -2.21
CA GLY A 171 21.91 7.40 -2.83
C GLY A 171 20.96 6.35 -3.41
N SER A 172 21.46 5.14 -3.68
CA SER A 172 20.64 4.07 -4.27
C SER A 172 19.51 3.62 -3.35
N THR A 173 18.26 3.74 -3.81
CA THR A 173 17.08 3.25 -3.07
C THR A 173 17.12 1.74 -2.90
N THR A 174 17.68 1.00 -3.88
CA THR A 174 17.86 -0.46 -3.76
C THR A 174 18.75 -0.83 -2.59
N GLN A 175 19.89 -0.16 -2.42
CA GLN A 175 20.79 -0.44 -1.28
C GLN A 175 20.14 -0.07 0.05
N GLN A 176 19.46 1.06 0.13
CA GLN A 176 18.73 1.48 1.32
C GLN A 176 17.65 0.46 1.69
N TYR A 177 16.84 0.01 0.72
CA TYR A 177 15.82 -1.01 0.90
C TYR A 177 16.39 -2.30 1.50
N LEU A 178 17.48 -2.83 0.92
CA LEU A 178 18.11 -4.06 1.39
C LEU A 178 18.64 -3.95 2.85
N ILE A 179 19.09 -2.77 3.24
CA ILE A 179 19.61 -2.52 4.60
C ILE A 179 18.48 -2.28 5.61
N ASN A 180 17.45 -1.53 5.23
CA ASN A 180 16.49 -0.97 6.19
C ASN A 180 15.13 -1.67 6.21
N ARG A 181 14.80 -2.51 5.23
CA ARG A 181 13.50 -3.18 5.12
C ARG A 181 13.08 -3.87 6.43
N ASP A 182 13.96 -4.67 6.99
CA ASP A 182 13.62 -5.46 8.18
C ASP A 182 13.42 -4.57 9.41
N LYS A 183 14.21 -3.50 9.54
CA LYS A 183 14.02 -2.50 10.60
C LYS A 183 12.71 -1.71 10.42
N ALA A 184 12.38 -1.31 9.20
CA ALA A 184 11.12 -0.63 8.90
C ALA A 184 9.91 -1.53 9.24
N LEU A 185 9.97 -2.83 8.87
CA LEU A 185 8.95 -3.81 9.23
C LEU A 185 8.84 -4.03 10.74
N GLN A 186 9.96 -4.00 11.48
CA GLN A 186 9.93 -4.08 12.93
C GLN A 186 9.21 -2.88 13.56
N HIS A 187 9.53 -1.64 13.12
CA HIS A 187 8.84 -0.44 13.61
C HIS A 187 7.33 -0.48 13.28
N LEU A 188 6.97 -0.95 12.08
CA LEU A 188 5.58 -1.16 11.73
C LEU A 188 4.91 -2.18 12.65
N GLN A 189 5.58 -3.29 12.94
CA GLN A 189 5.07 -4.32 13.86
C GLN A 189 4.83 -3.77 15.27
N GLU A 190 5.70 -2.90 15.76
CA GLU A 190 5.55 -2.23 17.07
C GLU A 190 4.32 -1.31 17.11
N LYS A 191 3.89 -0.80 15.94
CA LYS A 191 2.70 0.05 15.80
C LYS A 191 1.39 -0.72 15.59
N LEU A 192 1.43 -2.02 15.32
CA LEU A 192 0.21 -2.81 15.07
C LEU A 192 -0.82 -2.74 16.22
N PRO A 193 -0.45 -2.80 17.53
CA PRO A 193 -1.43 -2.65 18.60
C PRO A 193 -2.23 -1.35 18.49
N GLU A 194 -1.56 -0.21 18.28
CA GLU A 194 -2.15 1.11 18.14
C GLU A 194 -3.05 1.19 16.88
N ILE A 195 -2.60 0.60 15.76
CA ILE A 195 -3.38 0.53 14.52
C ILE A 195 -4.66 -0.27 14.74
N PHE A 196 -4.59 -1.44 15.37
CA PHE A 196 -5.74 -2.30 15.59
C PHE A 196 -6.71 -1.78 16.66
N GLU A 197 -6.25 -0.99 17.63
CA GLU A 197 -7.10 -0.31 18.59
C GLU A 197 -7.95 0.77 17.91
N ALA A 198 -7.40 1.44 16.90
CA ALA A 198 -8.06 2.54 16.17
C ALA A 198 -8.98 2.05 15.02
N LEU A 199 -8.97 0.77 14.65
CA LEU A 199 -9.82 0.13 13.63
C LEU A 199 -11.10 -0.48 14.22
#